data_58617a34a11e54ca185bd6ea213bed4c
#
_entry.id   58617a34a11e54ca185bd6ea213bed4c
#
_cell.length_a   1.000
_cell.length_b   1.000
_cell.length_c   1.000
_cell.angle_alpha   90.00
_cell.angle_beta   90.00
_cell.angle_gamma   90.00
#
_symmetry.space_group_name_H-M   'P 1'
#
loop_
_entity.id
_entity.type
_entity.pdbx_description
1 polymer ?
#
loop_
_entity_poly.entity_id
_entity_poly.type
_entity_poly.pdbx_seq_one_letter_code
_entity_poly.pdbx_strand_id
1 'polypeptide(L)'
;TDYSERQLELITGVHGGVESCLDELREIHQFVLRTLADPACGSCDERLWVGSMPCGLPTDETIPLGRYGSSNVGRAKSVYRMGLGHRYGRRMQTISGIHYNWSLPGLGNDEYFALIRNFRRHAFLLLWLFGASPAVCSSFVAGRPHELQPLGAHSMHMPHGTSLRMGRLGYQSEAQASLAVSYNGLEGYAASLHGALTRPYPPYEAIGVRNLGGEYNQLATTLLQIENEFYGTI
;
A
#
# COMPACT_ATOMS: atom_id res chain seq x y z
N THR A 1 11.82 -3.79 3.42
CA THR A 1 10.57 -4.47 3.84
C THR A 1 9.43 -3.47 3.87
N ASP A 2 8.35 -3.76 3.14
CA ASP A 2 7.12 -2.97 3.19
C ASP A 2 6.23 -3.44 4.35
N TYR A 3 5.01 -3.93 4.09
CA TYR A 3 4.10 -4.41 5.13
C TYR A 3 4.50 -5.77 5.69
N SER A 4 4.71 -6.74 4.81
CA SER A 4 5.12 -8.09 5.19
C SER A 4 6.63 -8.24 5.15
N GLU A 5 7.17 -9.11 6.00
CA GLU A 5 8.60 -9.44 6.01
C GLU A 5 9.11 -9.93 4.65
N ARG A 6 8.24 -10.51 3.84
CA ARG A 6 8.57 -11.03 2.50
C ARG A 6 8.34 -10.05 1.36
N GLN A 7 7.87 -8.85 1.64
CA GLN A 7 7.72 -7.78 0.63
C GLN A 7 8.98 -6.92 0.64
N LEU A 8 9.79 -7.02 -0.41
CA LEU A 8 10.92 -6.13 -0.61
C LEU A 8 10.43 -4.81 -1.22
N GLU A 9 10.81 -3.71 -0.61
CA GLU A 9 10.58 -2.36 -1.11
C GLU A 9 11.93 -1.78 -1.56
N LEU A 10 12.03 -1.49 -2.86
CA LEU A 10 13.24 -0.97 -3.48
C LEU A 10 13.03 0.51 -3.77
N ILE A 11 13.89 1.36 -3.22
CA ILE A 11 13.71 2.82 -3.24
C ILE A 11 14.95 3.44 -3.87
N THR A 12 14.73 4.27 -4.90
CA THR A 12 15.81 5.08 -5.51
C THR A 12 15.99 6.39 -4.75
N GLY A 13 17.11 7.04 -4.96
CA GLY A 13 17.32 8.44 -4.64
C GLY A 13 16.49 9.37 -5.53
N VAL A 14 16.69 10.69 -5.35
CA VAL A 14 16.07 11.72 -6.19
C VAL A 14 16.95 11.98 -7.40
N HIS A 15 16.35 11.97 -8.58
CA HIS A 15 17.04 12.15 -9.86
C HIS A 15 16.46 13.30 -10.66
N GLY A 16 17.31 13.99 -11.41
CA GLY A 16 16.90 15.03 -12.36
C GLY A 16 16.45 14.50 -13.72
N GLY A 17 16.58 13.18 -13.97
CA GLY A 17 16.22 12.55 -15.23
C GLY A 17 15.74 11.11 -15.05
N VAL A 18 14.94 10.66 -16.00
CA VAL A 18 14.32 9.31 -15.97
C VAL A 18 15.38 8.22 -16.09
N GLU A 19 16.37 8.39 -16.98
CA GLU A 19 17.40 7.40 -17.27
C GLU A 19 18.23 7.08 -16.02
N SER A 20 18.74 8.09 -15.32
CA SER A 20 19.52 7.90 -14.09
C SER A 20 18.71 7.24 -12.96
N CYS A 21 17.42 7.54 -12.87
CA CYS A 21 16.52 6.89 -11.91
C CYS A 21 16.34 5.40 -12.24
N LEU A 22 16.13 5.07 -13.52
CA LEU A 22 15.99 3.68 -13.97
C LEU A 22 17.30 2.91 -13.85
N ASP A 23 18.44 3.55 -14.04
CA ASP A 23 19.76 2.93 -13.87
C ASP A 23 19.98 2.54 -12.41
N GLU A 24 19.72 3.44 -11.45
CA GLU A 24 19.81 3.12 -10.03
C GLU A 24 18.83 2.00 -9.65
N LEU A 25 17.59 2.07 -10.11
CA LEU A 25 16.59 1.02 -9.85
C LEU A 25 17.07 -0.35 -10.38
N ARG A 26 17.67 -0.38 -11.56
CA ARG A 26 18.26 -1.59 -12.13
C ARG A 26 19.41 -2.12 -11.28
N GLU A 27 20.30 -1.24 -10.80
CA GLU A 27 21.40 -1.64 -9.92
C GLU A 27 20.90 -2.24 -8.60
N ILE A 28 19.90 -1.63 -7.98
CA ILE A 28 19.26 -2.15 -6.76
C ILE A 28 18.68 -3.55 -7.03
N HIS A 29 17.95 -3.73 -8.13
CA HIS A 29 17.40 -5.05 -8.50
C HIS A 29 18.49 -6.09 -8.71
N GLN A 30 19.57 -5.72 -9.41
CA GLN A 30 20.71 -6.62 -9.63
C GLN A 30 21.41 -6.99 -8.33
N PHE A 31 21.52 -6.06 -7.39
CA PHE A 31 22.06 -6.34 -6.06
C PHE A 31 21.21 -7.37 -5.33
N VAL A 32 19.89 -7.17 -5.28
CA VAL A 32 18.95 -8.11 -4.63
C VAL A 32 19.02 -9.48 -5.27
N LEU A 33 18.99 -9.57 -6.61
CA LEU A 33 19.05 -10.86 -7.32
C LEU A 33 20.36 -11.60 -7.05
N ARG A 34 21.50 -10.89 -7.00
CA ARG A 34 22.80 -11.49 -6.64
C ARG A 34 22.81 -11.99 -5.20
N THR A 35 22.21 -11.22 -4.28
CA THR A 35 22.09 -11.62 -2.86
C THR A 35 21.23 -12.87 -2.71
N LEU A 36 20.11 -12.96 -3.41
CA LEU A 36 19.23 -14.15 -3.37
C LEU A 36 19.90 -15.40 -4.01
N ALA A 37 20.79 -15.18 -4.97
CA ALA A 37 21.54 -16.27 -5.63
C ALA A 37 22.79 -16.71 -4.86
N ASP A 38 23.19 -15.98 -3.81
CA ASP A 38 24.38 -16.29 -3.01
C ASP A 38 24.11 -17.44 -2.03
N PRO A 39 24.81 -18.59 -2.15
CA PRO A 39 24.65 -19.71 -1.21
C PRO A 39 24.91 -19.34 0.25
N ALA A 40 25.71 -18.32 0.52
CA ALA A 40 25.98 -17.83 1.87
C ALA A 40 24.75 -17.19 2.54
N CYS A 41 23.75 -16.76 1.77
CA CYS A 41 22.51 -16.19 2.26
C CYS A 41 21.46 -17.25 2.66
N GLY A 42 21.75 -18.55 2.53
CA GLY A 42 20.98 -19.64 3.10
C GLY A 42 19.84 -20.20 2.24
N SER A 43 19.47 -19.59 1.15
CA SER A 43 18.46 -20.13 0.22
C SER A 43 18.76 -19.71 -1.21
N CYS A 44 19.27 -20.65 -2.00
CA CYS A 44 19.61 -20.41 -3.41
C CYS A 44 18.40 -20.47 -4.36
N ASP A 45 17.22 -20.83 -3.86
CA ASP A 45 16.01 -21.04 -4.68
C ASP A 45 14.97 -19.94 -4.54
N GLU A 46 15.24 -18.92 -3.75
CA GLU A 46 14.32 -17.78 -3.61
C GLU A 46 14.32 -16.92 -4.88
N ARG A 47 13.12 -16.52 -5.29
CA ARG A 47 12.92 -15.71 -6.49
C ARG A 47 12.05 -14.50 -6.17
N LEU A 48 12.31 -13.40 -6.84
CA LEU A 48 11.44 -12.24 -6.79
C LEU A 48 10.17 -12.51 -7.60
N TRP A 49 9.02 -12.35 -6.95
CA TRP A 49 7.73 -12.31 -7.61
C TRP A 49 7.41 -10.88 -8.00
N VAL A 50 7.35 -10.61 -9.30
CA VAL A 50 7.16 -9.24 -9.83
C VAL A 50 5.69 -8.87 -10.08
N GLY A 51 4.75 -9.74 -9.71
CA GLY A 51 3.32 -9.45 -9.82
C GLY A 51 2.82 -8.56 -8.68
N SER A 52 1.81 -7.73 -8.95
CA SER A 52 1.21 -6.85 -7.94
C SER A 52 0.54 -7.63 -6.80
N MET A 53 -0.25 -8.65 -7.14
CA MET A 53 -0.97 -9.47 -6.18
C MET A 53 -0.32 -10.84 -6.04
N PRO A 54 0.10 -11.25 -4.83
CA PRO A 54 0.81 -12.50 -4.63
C PRO A 54 -0.12 -13.71 -4.75
N CYS A 55 0.47 -14.87 -5.08
CA CYS A 55 -0.17 -16.18 -5.05
C CYS A 55 0.19 -16.96 -3.77
N GLY A 56 -0.60 -17.98 -3.47
CA GLY A 56 -0.28 -18.93 -2.41
C GLY A 56 -0.23 -18.33 -1.01
N LEU A 57 -1.02 -17.28 -0.77
CA LEU A 57 -1.07 -16.65 0.54
C LEU A 57 -1.65 -17.58 1.59
N PRO A 58 -1.08 -17.58 2.80
CA PRO A 58 -1.67 -18.24 3.96
C PRO A 58 -2.93 -17.50 4.43
N THR A 59 -3.49 -17.92 5.57
CA THR A 59 -4.56 -17.16 6.22
C THR A 59 -4.05 -15.78 6.65
N ASP A 60 -4.95 -14.80 6.72
CA ASP A 60 -4.58 -13.41 7.01
C ASP A 60 -3.76 -13.28 8.30
N GLU A 61 -4.12 -14.02 9.34
CA GLU A 61 -3.48 -13.97 10.66
C GLU A 61 -2.02 -14.47 10.63
N THR A 62 -1.70 -15.33 9.68
CA THR A 62 -0.37 -15.94 9.57
C THR A 62 0.56 -15.21 8.59
N ILE A 63 0.07 -14.19 7.88
CA ILE A 63 0.94 -13.34 7.06
C ILE A 63 1.91 -12.59 7.98
N PRO A 64 3.24 -12.80 7.85
CA PRO A 64 4.22 -12.21 8.76
C PRO A 64 4.33 -10.71 8.53
N LEU A 65 4.30 -9.94 9.62
CA LEU A 65 4.54 -8.50 9.59
C LEU A 65 6.02 -8.18 9.46
N GLY A 66 6.34 -7.12 8.77
CA GLY A 66 7.69 -6.59 8.66
C GLY A 66 8.27 -6.20 10.02
N ARG A 67 9.56 -6.44 10.21
CA ARG A 67 10.31 -6.14 11.43
C ARG A 67 11.21 -4.93 11.23
N TYR A 68 10.99 -3.91 12.05
CA TYR A 68 11.66 -2.61 11.91
C TYR A 68 12.66 -2.31 13.06
N GLY A 69 13.01 -3.34 13.84
CA GLY A 69 13.92 -3.22 14.96
C GLY A 69 13.25 -2.70 16.25
N SER A 70 14.08 -2.48 17.27
CA SER A 70 13.65 -2.16 18.63
C SER A 70 13.62 -0.66 18.97
N SER A 71 14.05 0.22 18.05
CA SER A 71 13.97 1.67 18.25
C SER A 71 12.50 2.13 18.36
N ASN A 72 12.28 3.30 18.95
CA ASN A 72 10.92 3.86 19.07
C ASN A 72 10.25 4.01 17.70
N VAL A 73 10.99 4.45 16.68
CA VAL A 73 10.50 4.56 15.29
C VAL A 73 10.17 3.18 14.73
N GLY A 74 11.05 2.18 14.93
CA GLY A 74 10.81 0.81 14.48
C GLY A 74 9.59 0.19 15.14
N ARG A 75 9.40 0.41 16.44
CA ARG A 75 8.22 -0.04 17.18
C ARG A 75 6.95 0.64 16.69
N ALA A 76 6.97 1.96 16.47
CA ALA A 76 5.83 2.69 15.92
C ALA A 76 5.45 2.16 14.53
N LYS A 77 6.42 1.89 13.65
CA LYS A 77 6.18 1.27 12.33
C LYS A 77 5.54 -0.10 12.44
N SER A 78 5.96 -0.93 13.40
CA SER A 78 5.39 -2.26 13.63
C SER A 78 3.95 -2.18 14.17
N VAL A 79 3.69 -1.29 15.13
CA VAL A 79 2.36 -1.06 15.70
C VAL A 79 1.40 -0.49 14.65
N TYR A 80 1.86 0.44 13.81
CA TYR A 80 1.08 0.96 12.69
C TYR A 80 0.62 -0.17 11.76
N ARG A 81 1.53 -1.07 11.35
CA ARG A 81 1.20 -2.20 10.47
C ARG A 81 0.30 -3.23 11.14
N MET A 82 0.45 -3.43 12.43
CA MET A 82 -0.49 -4.24 13.21
C MET A 82 -1.90 -3.65 13.09
N GLY A 83 -2.03 -2.33 13.28
CA GLY A 83 -3.29 -1.60 13.12
C GLY A 83 -3.88 -1.75 11.72
N LEU A 84 -3.07 -1.64 10.66
CA LEU A 84 -3.54 -1.89 9.29
C LEU A 84 -4.11 -3.30 9.13
N GLY A 85 -3.46 -4.30 9.72
CA GLY A 85 -3.93 -5.68 9.71
C GLY A 85 -5.28 -5.86 10.39
N HIS A 86 -5.51 -5.21 11.54
CA HIS A 86 -6.79 -5.27 12.25
C HIS A 86 -7.91 -4.50 11.55
N ARG A 87 -7.59 -3.38 10.89
CA ARG A 87 -8.56 -2.50 10.24
C ARG A 87 -9.00 -2.98 8.86
N TYR A 88 -8.06 -3.50 8.08
CA TYR A 88 -8.25 -3.76 6.65
C TYR A 88 -7.94 -5.21 6.25
N GLY A 89 -7.40 -6.01 7.16
CA GLY A 89 -6.89 -7.35 6.87
C GLY A 89 -5.46 -7.32 6.31
N ARG A 90 -4.66 -8.31 6.67
CA ARG A 90 -3.24 -8.38 6.25
C ARG A 90 -3.10 -8.67 4.76
N ARG A 91 -4.05 -9.38 4.17
CA ARG A 91 -4.02 -9.75 2.75
C ARG A 91 -4.04 -8.54 1.82
N MET A 92 -4.86 -7.54 2.12
CA MET A 92 -4.88 -6.30 1.35
C MET A 92 -3.50 -5.64 1.32
N GLN A 93 -2.78 -5.67 2.42
CA GLN A 93 -1.47 -5.05 2.56
C GLN A 93 -0.35 -5.80 1.83
N THR A 94 -0.59 -7.02 1.35
CA THR A 94 0.40 -7.75 0.54
C THR A 94 0.40 -7.36 -0.94
N ILE A 95 -0.48 -6.47 -1.35
CA ILE A 95 -0.52 -5.94 -2.72
C ILE A 95 0.67 -5.00 -2.91
N SER A 96 1.51 -5.30 -3.88
CA SER A 96 2.66 -4.46 -4.25
C SER A 96 2.33 -3.54 -5.42
N GLY A 97 3.08 -2.47 -5.58
CA GLY A 97 2.92 -1.53 -6.68
C GLY A 97 4.19 -0.73 -6.93
N ILE A 98 4.20 -0.02 -8.04
CA ILE A 98 5.26 0.94 -8.37
C ILE A 98 4.76 2.32 -7.97
N HIS A 99 5.55 3.04 -7.15
CA HIS A 99 5.34 4.45 -6.86
C HIS A 99 6.29 5.28 -7.71
N TYR A 100 5.75 6.24 -8.41
CA TYR A 100 6.53 7.23 -9.15
C TYR A 100 6.31 8.60 -8.52
N ASN A 101 7.29 9.04 -7.74
CA ASN A 101 7.24 10.34 -7.09
C ASN A 101 7.84 11.38 -8.04
N TRP A 102 7.07 12.39 -8.36
CA TRP A 102 7.47 13.44 -9.29
C TRP A 102 7.19 14.82 -8.71
N SER A 103 8.10 15.75 -8.95
CA SER A 103 7.95 17.13 -8.51
C SER A 103 8.56 18.11 -9.53
N LEU A 104 8.05 19.32 -9.55
CA LEU A 104 8.63 20.44 -10.30
C LEU A 104 9.29 21.41 -9.32
N PRO A 105 10.56 21.80 -9.56
CA PRO A 105 11.21 22.81 -8.74
C PRO A 105 10.54 24.18 -8.91
N GLY A 106 10.50 24.96 -7.84
CA GLY A 106 9.99 26.34 -7.87
C GLY A 106 8.48 26.50 -7.75
N LEU A 107 7.70 25.42 -7.64
CA LEU A 107 6.27 25.53 -7.39
C LEU A 107 5.97 25.85 -5.92
N GLY A 108 5.07 26.79 -5.68
CA GLY A 108 4.48 27.05 -4.38
C GLY A 108 3.30 26.10 -4.07
N ASN A 109 2.71 26.23 -2.87
CA ASN A 109 1.60 25.38 -2.43
C ASN A 109 0.40 25.42 -3.37
N ASP A 110 -0.02 26.61 -3.80
CA ASP A 110 -1.21 26.78 -4.65
C ASP A 110 -1.03 26.09 -6.01
N GLU A 111 0.18 26.17 -6.57
CA GLU A 111 0.55 25.54 -7.83
C GLU A 111 0.60 24.01 -7.68
N TYR A 112 1.12 23.48 -6.56
CA TYR A 112 1.06 22.06 -6.28
C TYR A 112 -0.36 21.54 -6.12
N PHE A 113 -1.23 22.27 -5.43
CA PHE A 113 -2.65 21.90 -5.34
C PHE A 113 -3.36 21.98 -6.69
N ALA A 114 -3.02 22.96 -7.54
CA ALA A 114 -3.50 23.00 -8.92
C ALA A 114 -3.02 21.78 -9.74
N LEU A 115 -1.74 21.41 -9.59
CA LEU A 115 -1.17 20.22 -10.22
C LEU A 115 -1.90 18.96 -9.77
N ILE A 116 -2.12 18.77 -8.45
CA ILE A 116 -2.85 17.62 -7.91
C ILE A 116 -4.26 17.52 -8.50
N ARG A 117 -5.00 18.64 -8.53
CA ARG A 117 -6.35 18.67 -9.12
C ARG A 117 -6.36 18.30 -10.59
N ASN A 118 -5.40 18.80 -11.37
CA ASN A 118 -5.27 18.47 -12.78
C ASN A 118 -4.85 17.03 -13.00
N PHE A 119 -3.89 16.54 -12.21
CA PHE A 119 -3.47 15.14 -12.24
C PHE A 119 -4.66 14.21 -11.97
N ARG A 120 -5.41 14.43 -10.90
CA ARG A 120 -6.61 13.63 -10.58
C ARG A 120 -7.64 13.63 -11.71
N ARG A 121 -7.84 14.76 -12.37
CA ARG A 121 -8.77 14.85 -13.52
C ARG A 121 -8.37 13.95 -14.68
N HIS A 122 -7.08 13.70 -14.86
CA HIS A 122 -6.51 12.93 -15.96
C HIS A 122 -5.97 11.55 -15.54
N ALA A 123 -6.08 11.18 -14.27
CA ALA A 123 -5.53 9.93 -13.72
C ALA A 123 -6.08 8.67 -14.40
N PHE A 124 -7.30 8.73 -14.98
CA PHE A 124 -7.88 7.62 -15.73
C PHE A 124 -6.99 7.18 -16.91
N LEU A 125 -6.21 8.08 -17.49
CA LEU A 125 -5.26 7.73 -18.57
C LEU A 125 -4.16 6.81 -18.07
N LEU A 126 -3.67 7.03 -16.84
CA LEU A 126 -2.66 6.17 -16.23
C LEU A 126 -3.22 4.78 -15.92
N LEU A 127 -4.46 4.71 -15.42
CA LEU A 127 -5.13 3.44 -15.19
C LEU A 127 -5.35 2.68 -16.50
N TRP A 128 -5.73 3.37 -17.56
CA TRP A 128 -5.94 2.76 -18.87
C TRP A 128 -4.63 2.28 -19.51
N LEU A 129 -3.55 3.06 -19.39
CA LEU A 129 -2.25 2.73 -20.00
C LEU A 129 -1.46 1.71 -19.20
N PHE A 130 -1.52 1.77 -17.86
CA PHE A 130 -0.63 1.04 -16.97
C PHE A 130 -1.35 0.17 -15.95
N GLY A 131 -2.67 0.16 -15.90
CA GLY A 131 -3.45 -0.68 -15.02
C GLY A 131 -3.42 -2.14 -15.48
N ALA A 132 -2.35 -2.85 -15.13
CA ALA A 132 -2.02 -4.16 -15.68
C ALA A 132 -2.38 -5.35 -14.77
N SER A 133 -3.27 -5.18 -13.80
CA SER A 133 -3.59 -6.23 -12.83
C SER A 133 -5.11 -6.50 -12.73
N PRO A 134 -5.78 -6.91 -13.83
CA PRO A 134 -7.19 -7.29 -13.78
C PRO A 134 -7.39 -8.74 -13.32
N ALA A 135 -6.33 -9.50 -13.12
CA ALA A 135 -6.34 -10.90 -12.73
C ALA A 135 -5.59 -11.12 -11.40
N VAL A 136 -6.02 -12.15 -10.67
CA VAL A 136 -5.47 -12.53 -9.38
C VAL A 136 -5.52 -14.04 -9.20
N CYS A 137 -4.60 -14.58 -8.40
CA CYS A 137 -4.65 -15.97 -7.99
C CYS A 137 -5.92 -16.23 -7.16
N SER A 138 -6.58 -17.37 -7.38
CA SER A 138 -7.81 -17.72 -6.64
C SER A 138 -7.58 -17.77 -5.12
N SER A 139 -6.37 -18.09 -4.65
CA SER A 139 -6.01 -18.05 -3.23
C SER A 139 -6.11 -16.65 -2.62
N PHE A 140 -5.91 -15.59 -3.40
CA PHE A 140 -6.00 -14.23 -2.91
C PHE A 140 -7.42 -13.83 -2.51
N VAL A 141 -8.43 -14.37 -3.19
CA VAL A 141 -9.85 -14.09 -2.95
C VAL A 141 -10.57 -15.18 -2.19
N ALA A 142 -9.88 -16.23 -1.79
CA ALA A 142 -10.46 -17.34 -1.04
C ALA A 142 -11.16 -16.84 0.24
N GLY A 143 -12.45 -17.17 0.39
CA GLY A 143 -13.26 -16.76 1.54
C GLY A 143 -13.68 -15.29 1.55
N ARG A 144 -13.46 -14.53 0.48
CA ARG A 144 -13.85 -13.12 0.34
C ARG A 144 -14.97 -12.97 -0.70
N PRO A 145 -15.94 -12.08 -0.48
CA PRO A 145 -16.93 -11.76 -1.50
C PRO A 145 -16.26 -11.05 -2.68
N HIS A 146 -16.54 -11.48 -3.90
CA HIS A 146 -16.01 -10.88 -5.13
C HIS A 146 -16.90 -11.15 -6.33
N GLU A 147 -16.73 -10.34 -7.39
CA GLU A 147 -17.44 -10.46 -8.66
C GLU A 147 -16.53 -10.96 -9.80
N LEU A 148 -15.37 -11.53 -9.45
CA LEU A 148 -14.41 -12.03 -10.42
C LEU A 148 -14.91 -13.29 -11.10
N GLN A 149 -14.55 -13.46 -12.37
CA GLN A 149 -14.82 -14.65 -13.16
C GLN A 149 -13.57 -15.56 -13.22
N PRO A 150 -13.75 -16.88 -13.35
CA PRO A 150 -12.63 -17.79 -13.55
C PRO A 150 -11.82 -17.46 -14.80
N LEU A 151 -10.49 -17.54 -14.66
CA LEU A 151 -9.52 -17.46 -15.75
C LEU A 151 -8.55 -18.63 -15.63
N GLY A 152 -8.93 -19.79 -16.17
CA GLY A 152 -8.18 -21.03 -15.97
C GLY A 152 -8.39 -21.64 -14.58
N ALA A 153 -7.52 -22.60 -14.22
CA ALA A 153 -7.71 -23.46 -13.04
C ALA A 153 -7.44 -22.75 -11.69
N HIS A 154 -6.56 -21.76 -11.68
CA HIS A 154 -6.08 -21.14 -10.44
C HIS A 154 -6.11 -19.62 -10.43
N SER A 155 -6.75 -19.02 -11.41
CA SER A 155 -6.81 -17.57 -11.56
C SER A 155 -8.24 -17.07 -11.71
N MET A 156 -8.47 -15.87 -11.23
CA MET A 156 -9.71 -15.13 -11.35
C MET A 156 -9.42 -13.79 -12.02
N HIS A 157 -10.36 -13.22 -12.75
CA HIS A 157 -10.18 -11.91 -13.37
C HIS A 157 -11.48 -11.11 -13.36
N MET A 158 -11.34 -9.82 -13.50
CA MET A 158 -12.45 -8.91 -13.73
C MET A 158 -12.52 -8.60 -15.22
N PRO A 159 -13.57 -9.04 -15.94
CA PRO A 159 -13.76 -8.65 -17.33
C PRO A 159 -13.79 -7.11 -17.45
N HIS A 160 -13.07 -6.59 -18.43
CA HIS A 160 -12.96 -5.15 -18.69
C HIS A 160 -12.33 -4.33 -17.53
N GLY A 161 -11.80 -4.97 -16.48
CA GLY A 161 -11.06 -4.31 -15.41
C GLY A 161 -9.66 -3.90 -15.87
N THR A 162 -9.14 -2.81 -15.30
CA THR A 162 -7.76 -2.36 -15.53
C THR A 162 -6.84 -2.79 -14.38
N SER A 163 -7.29 -2.60 -13.13
CA SER A 163 -6.50 -2.93 -11.95
C SER A 163 -7.39 -3.30 -10.77
N LEU A 164 -7.20 -4.49 -10.21
CA LEU A 164 -7.89 -4.91 -8.98
C LEU A 164 -7.38 -4.15 -7.75
N ARG A 165 -6.16 -3.60 -7.79
CA ARG A 165 -5.60 -2.76 -6.73
C ARG A 165 -6.47 -1.53 -6.43
N MET A 166 -7.12 -0.98 -7.46
CA MET A 166 -7.97 0.22 -7.36
C MET A 166 -9.44 -0.12 -7.07
N GLY A 167 -9.79 -1.40 -7.01
CA GLY A 167 -11.14 -1.87 -6.70
C GLY A 167 -11.32 -2.29 -5.24
N ARG A 168 -12.50 -2.85 -4.92
CA ARG A 168 -12.88 -3.32 -3.58
C ARG A 168 -11.95 -4.39 -2.99
N LEU A 169 -11.22 -5.12 -3.82
CA LEU A 169 -10.23 -6.11 -3.39
C LEU A 169 -8.86 -5.49 -3.10
N GLY A 170 -8.66 -4.24 -3.48
CA GLY A 170 -7.41 -3.51 -3.33
C GLY A 170 -7.42 -2.49 -2.20
N TYR A 171 -6.71 -1.38 -2.41
CA TYR A 171 -6.52 -0.31 -1.42
C TYR A 171 -7.74 0.60 -1.34
N GLN A 172 -8.83 0.08 -0.77
CA GLN A 172 -10.02 0.87 -0.44
C GLN A 172 -10.48 0.56 0.99
N SER A 173 -11.12 1.54 1.62
CA SER A 173 -11.70 1.42 2.95
C SER A 173 -13.09 2.02 2.98
N GLU A 174 -14.08 1.22 3.32
CA GLU A 174 -15.46 1.70 3.54
C GLU A 174 -15.53 2.70 4.71
N ALA A 175 -14.69 2.52 5.74
CA ALA A 175 -14.60 3.45 6.86
C ALA A 175 -14.20 4.87 6.40
N GLN A 176 -13.41 4.97 5.34
CA GLN A 176 -12.94 6.24 4.78
C GLN A 176 -13.84 6.79 3.66
N ALA A 177 -14.89 6.09 3.26
CA ALA A 177 -15.75 6.49 2.15
C ALA A 177 -16.40 7.87 2.34
N SER A 178 -16.63 8.28 3.60
CA SER A 178 -17.18 9.60 3.95
C SER A 178 -16.11 10.68 4.13
N LEU A 179 -14.82 10.34 4.06
CA LEU A 179 -13.72 11.28 4.24
C LEU A 179 -13.50 12.08 2.96
N ALA A 180 -14.04 13.28 2.91
CA ALA A 180 -13.81 14.23 1.81
C ALA A 180 -12.55 15.06 2.09
N VAL A 181 -11.44 14.71 1.44
CA VAL A 181 -10.20 15.48 1.53
C VAL A 181 -10.23 16.61 0.51
N SER A 182 -10.05 17.84 1.00
CA SER A 182 -9.99 19.03 0.15
C SER A 182 -8.63 19.15 -0.52
N TYR A 183 -8.62 19.36 -1.83
CA TYR A 183 -7.42 19.68 -2.62
C TYR A 183 -7.45 21.10 -3.16
N ASN A 184 -8.24 22.00 -2.54
CA ASN A 184 -8.33 23.40 -2.97
C ASN A 184 -7.17 24.26 -2.46
N GLY A 185 -6.51 23.84 -1.40
CA GLY A 185 -5.35 24.49 -0.81
C GLY A 185 -4.88 23.79 0.45
N LEU A 186 -3.74 24.24 0.98
CA LEU A 186 -3.07 23.58 2.11
C LEU A 186 -3.94 23.57 3.37
N GLU A 187 -4.63 24.66 3.69
CA GLU A 187 -5.48 24.75 4.89
C GLU A 187 -6.61 23.73 4.87
N GLY A 188 -7.35 23.66 3.76
CA GLY A 188 -8.45 22.69 3.60
C GLY A 188 -7.97 21.25 3.61
N TYR A 189 -6.82 20.98 2.99
CA TYR A 189 -6.18 19.67 3.01
C TYR A 189 -5.78 19.26 4.44
N ALA A 190 -5.04 20.14 5.13
CA ALA A 190 -4.60 19.89 6.50
C ALA A 190 -5.79 19.73 7.47
N ALA A 191 -6.82 20.57 7.36
CA ALA A 191 -8.03 20.47 8.19
C ALA A 191 -8.77 19.15 7.99
N SER A 192 -8.88 18.68 6.73
CA SER A 192 -9.51 17.40 6.41
C SER A 192 -8.78 16.22 7.05
N LEU A 193 -7.45 16.17 6.91
CA LEU A 193 -6.63 15.12 7.52
C LEU A 193 -6.57 15.23 9.04
N HIS A 194 -6.44 16.45 9.59
CA HIS A 194 -6.44 16.65 11.02
C HIS A 194 -7.73 16.12 11.67
N GLY A 195 -8.89 16.38 11.05
CA GLY A 195 -10.15 15.81 11.52
C GLY A 195 -10.16 14.28 11.55
N ALA A 196 -9.57 13.64 10.53
CA ALA A 196 -9.48 12.18 10.45
C ALA A 196 -8.46 11.59 11.46
N LEU A 197 -7.40 12.33 11.79
CA LEU A 197 -6.35 11.92 12.74
C LEU A 197 -6.74 12.15 14.21
N THR A 198 -7.71 13.02 14.48
CA THR A 198 -8.06 13.41 15.86
C THR A 198 -9.44 12.96 16.29
N ARG A 199 -10.35 12.68 15.34
CA ARG A 199 -11.72 12.24 15.67
C ARG A 199 -11.73 10.73 15.90
N PRO A 200 -12.16 10.26 17.09
CA PRO A 200 -12.37 8.83 17.35
C PRO A 200 -13.34 8.21 16.35
N TYR A 201 -13.11 6.95 16.03
CA TYR A 201 -13.98 6.16 15.17
C TYR A 201 -14.45 4.91 15.91
N PRO A 202 -15.75 4.79 16.24
CA PRO A 202 -16.26 3.75 17.12
C PRO A 202 -15.85 2.31 16.77
N PRO A 203 -15.83 1.89 15.48
CA PRO A 203 -15.35 0.55 15.14
C PRO A 203 -13.88 0.31 15.52
N TYR A 204 -13.04 1.34 15.46
CA TYR A 204 -11.62 1.22 15.83
C TYR A 204 -11.39 1.41 17.34
N GLU A 205 -12.29 2.10 18.03
CA GLU A 205 -12.33 2.11 19.50
C GLU A 205 -12.60 0.71 20.05
N ALA A 206 -13.47 -0.07 19.38
CA ALA A 206 -13.74 -1.45 19.75
C ALA A 206 -12.51 -2.37 19.63
N ILE A 207 -11.59 -2.09 18.70
CA ILE A 207 -10.31 -2.80 18.59
C ILE A 207 -9.40 -2.43 19.78
N GLY A 208 -9.46 -1.17 20.22
CA GLY A 208 -8.59 -0.61 21.26
C GLY A 208 -7.17 -0.37 20.82
N VAL A 209 -6.45 0.50 21.50
CA VAL A 209 -5.02 0.74 21.27
C VAL A 209 -4.17 -0.45 21.73
N ARG A 210 -4.63 -1.13 22.80
CA ARG A 210 -3.96 -2.30 23.37
C ARG A 210 -4.98 -3.44 23.62
N ASN A 211 -4.48 -4.66 23.55
CA ASN A 211 -5.23 -5.84 23.98
C ASN A 211 -5.17 -6.02 25.51
N LEU A 212 -5.89 -7.01 26.02
CA LEU A 212 -5.90 -7.33 27.46
C LEU A 212 -4.53 -7.75 28.02
N GLY A 213 -3.63 -8.24 27.18
CA GLY A 213 -2.25 -8.56 27.54
C GLY A 213 -1.30 -7.36 27.55
N GLY A 214 -1.78 -6.16 27.22
CA GLY A 214 -1.01 -4.92 27.18
C GLY A 214 -0.22 -4.70 25.87
N GLU A 215 -0.34 -5.59 24.90
CA GLU A 215 0.29 -5.44 23.59
C GLU A 215 -0.48 -4.46 22.72
N TYR A 216 0.23 -3.72 21.86
CA TYR A 216 -0.39 -2.76 20.98
C TYR A 216 -1.12 -3.45 19.80
N ASN A 217 -2.37 -3.06 19.59
CA ASN A 217 -3.15 -3.43 18.40
C ASN A 217 -3.01 -2.39 17.28
N GLN A 218 -2.90 -1.12 17.61
CA GLN A 218 -2.85 0.01 16.67
C GLN A 218 -2.29 1.27 17.35
N LEU A 219 -1.91 2.28 16.58
CA LEU A 219 -1.37 3.54 17.13
C LEU A 219 -2.44 4.42 17.76
N ALA A 220 -3.62 4.48 17.16
CA ALA A 220 -4.74 5.31 17.58
C ALA A 220 -6.07 4.65 17.24
N THR A 221 -7.17 5.11 17.84
CA THR A 221 -8.53 4.66 17.55
C THR A 221 -9.29 5.63 16.62
N THR A 222 -8.59 6.58 16.07
CA THR A 222 -9.10 7.57 15.11
C THR A 222 -9.27 6.97 13.72
N LEU A 223 -9.96 7.65 12.83
CA LEU A 223 -10.22 7.17 11.47
C LEU A 223 -8.94 6.86 10.70
N LEU A 224 -7.90 7.69 10.87
CA LEU A 224 -6.54 7.43 10.38
C LEU A 224 -5.58 7.34 11.56
N GLN A 225 -4.62 6.43 11.53
CA GLN A 225 -3.52 6.36 12.51
C GLN A 225 -2.44 7.38 12.20
N ILE A 226 -2.17 7.58 10.91
CA ILE A 226 -1.24 8.55 10.33
C ILE A 226 -1.83 9.06 9.01
N GLU A 227 -1.30 10.17 8.51
CA GLU A 227 -1.77 10.80 7.26
C GLU A 227 -1.65 9.89 6.04
N ASN A 228 -0.62 9.04 5.99
CA ASN A 228 -0.39 8.12 4.88
C ASN A 228 -1.36 6.92 4.84
N GLU A 229 -2.24 6.79 5.83
CA GLU A 229 -3.27 5.75 5.86
C GLU A 229 -4.51 6.11 5.02
N PHE A 230 -4.50 7.26 4.37
CA PHE A 230 -5.62 7.67 3.54
C PHE A 230 -5.68 6.86 2.24
N TYR A 231 -6.69 5.99 2.13
CA TYR A 231 -6.97 5.17 0.93
C TYR A 231 -8.14 5.75 0.13
N GLY A 232 -8.27 7.05 0.08
CA GLY A 232 -9.29 7.71 -0.71
C GLY A 232 -9.14 7.37 -2.20
N THR A 233 -10.24 7.13 -2.87
CA THR A 233 -10.27 6.94 -4.31
C THR A 233 -9.65 8.14 -5.01
N ILE A 234 -8.65 7.86 -5.78
CA ILE A 234 -8.08 8.81 -6.72
C ILE A 234 -9.04 8.96 -7.89
#